data_9d0638faa739b05013f4fd749d0ac6ed
#
_entry.id   9d0638faa739b05013f4fd749d0ac6ed
#
_cell.length_a   1.000
_cell.length_b   1.000
_cell.length_c   1.000
_cell.angle_alpha   90.00
_cell.angle_beta   90.00
_cell.angle_gamma   90.00
#
_symmetry.space_group_name_H-M   'P 1'
#
loop_
_entity.id
_entity.type
_entity.pdbx_description
1 polymer ?
#
loop_
_entity_poly.entity_id
_entity_poly.type
_entity_poly.pdbx_seq_one_letter_code
_entity_poly.pdbx_strand_id
1 'polypeptide(L)'
;MPTSLRQAATTMFEERSWLCIPLRKDTNGLAKVPISQGWTSLEPSLKTVESLPWEQAEGLGIVLGEKSNSLAVLDVDDEALAQAIMLYCWDRLDTSPRLVSTARNRLHIYFQEIDYPSPSSKQIVKFDGREVTVELKANGTQVA
;
A
#
# COMPACT_ATOMS: atom_id res chain seq x y z
N MET A 1 -13.51 14.74 16.70
CA MET A 1 -12.30 15.34 16.08
C MET A 1 -11.75 14.41 15.02
N PRO A 2 -11.53 14.89 13.81
CA PRO A 2 -10.87 14.05 12.81
C PRO A 2 -9.43 13.75 13.23
N THR A 3 -8.99 12.52 13.01
CA THR A 3 -7.62 12.11 13.27
C THR A 3 -6.68 12.80 12.29
N SER A 4 -5.59 13.39 12.78
CA SER A 4 -4.59 13.98 11.89
C SER A 4 -3.83 12.88 11.15
N LEU A 5 -3.20 13.24 10.04
CA LEU A 5 -2.37 12.28 9.29
C LEU A 5 -1.22 11.75 10.14
N ARG A 6 -0.61 12.61 10.98
CA ARG A 6 0.44 12.18 11.89
C ARG A 6 -0.08 11.14 12.88
N GLN A 7 -1.25 11.36 13.46
CA GLN A 7 -1.85 10.41 14.40
C GLN A 7 -2.18 9.09 13.71
N ALA A 8 -2.73 9.15 12.50
CA ALA A 8 -3.02 7.95 11.73
C ALA A 8 -1.74 7.15 11.44
N ALA A 9 -0.67 7.83 11.03
CA ALA A 9 0.61 7.19 10.75
C ALA A 9 1.21 6.55 12.02
N THR A 10 1.14 7.26 13.15
CA THR A 10 1.61 6.76 14.43
C THR A 10 0.84 5.50 14.85
N THR A 11 -0.49 5.54 14.74
CA THR A 11 -1.35 4.41 15.07
C THR A 11 -1.04 3.19 14.19
N MET A 12 -0.87 3.40 12.88
CA MET A 12 -0.53 2.31 11.98
C MET A 12 0.81 1.67 12.32
N PHE A 13 1.80 2.47 12.71
CA PHE A 13 3.08 1.92 13.12
C PHE A 13 2.97 1.15 14.43
N GLU A 14 2.29 1.71 15.43
CA GLU A 14 2.15 1.06 16.72
C GLU A 14 1.34 -0.24 16.66
N GLU A 15 0.26 -0.26 15.89
CA GLU A 15 -0.64 -1.40 15.84
C GLU A 15 -0.23 -2.46 14.82
N ARG A 16 0.40 -2.06 13.70
CA ARG A 16 0.66 -2.95 12.58
C ARG A 16 2.11 -3.01 12.13
N SER A 17 2.98 -2.17 12.67
CA SER A 17 4.37 -2.00 12.23
C SER A 17 4.47 -1.57 10.77
N TRP A 18 3.52 -0.77 10.30
CA TRP A 18 3.51 -0.20 8.95
C TRP A 18 4.13 1.18 8.98
N LEU A 19 5.18 1.37 8.18
CA LEU A 19 5.85 2.66 8.04
C LEU A 19 5.09 3.52 7.05
N CYS A 20 4.52 4.62 7.53
CA CYS A 20 3.78 5.56 6.71
C CYS A 20 4.62 6.81 6.44
N ILE A 21 4.41 7.41 5.27
CA ILE A 21 5.10 8.62 4.84
C ILE A 21 4.09 9.66 4.36
N PRO A 22 4.43 10.96 4.52
CA PRO A 22 3.56 12.02 4.01
C PRO A 22 3.66 12.14 2.49
N LEU A 23 2.50 12.32 1.86
CA LEU A 23 2.37 12.49 0.42
C LEU A 23 1.82 13.87 0.09
N ARG A 24 2.18 14.39 -1.08
CA ARG A 24 1.56 15.57 -1.68
C ARG A 24 0.79 15.18 -2.92
N LYS A 25 -0.10 16.05 -3.35
CA LYS A 25 -0.88 15.81 -4.55
C LYS A 25 0.00 15.91 -5.80
N ASP A 26 -0.31 15.06 -6.78
CA ASP A 26 0.29 15.13 -8.10
C ASP A 26 -0.45 16.17 -8.97
N THR A 27 -0.10 16.23 -10.26
CA THR A 27 -0.72 17.17 -11.20
C THR A 27 -2.20 16.89 -11.46
N ASN A 28 -2.68 15.69 -11.10
CA ASN A 28 -4.08 15.29 -11.24
C ASN A 28 -4.87 15.46 -9.93
N GLY A 29 -4.27 16.04 -8.90
CA GLY A 29 -4.92 16.27 -7.62
C GLY A 29 -4.99 15.03 -6.72
N LEU A 30 -4.24 13.97 -7.03
CA LEU A 30 -4.19 12.75 -6.23
C LEU A 30 -2.96 12.75 -5.32
N ALA A 31 -3.16 12.47 -4.03
CA ALA A 31 -2.07 12.43 -3.07
C ALA A 31 -1.25 11.15 -3.27
N LYS A 32 -0.22 11.23 -4.11
CA LYS A 32 0.60 10.07 -4.51
C LYS A 32 2.10 10.29 -4.42
N VAL A 33 2.56 11.54 -4.28
CA VAL A 33 3.98 11.86 -4.39
C VAL A 33 4.59 12.01 -3.00
N PRO A 34 5.60 11.19 -2.65
CA PRO A 34 6.29 11.36 -1.37
C PRO A 34 6.94 12.74 -1.26
N ILE A 35 6.73 13.40 -0.11
CA ILE A 35 7.30 14.71 0.16
C ILE A 35 8.79 14.57 0.51
N SER A 36 9.14 13.57 1.29
CA SER A 36 10.51 13.39 1.76
C SER A 36 11.37 12.68 0.73
N GLN A 37 12.47 13.29 0.34
CA GLN A 37 13.48 12.60 -0.47
C GLN A 37 14.14 11.53 0.39
N GLY A 38 14.54 10.43 -0.23
CA GLY A 38 15.16 9.32 0.49
C GLY A 38 14.19 8.51 1.34
N TRP A 39 12.89 8.59 1.06
CA TRP A 39 11.89 7.84 1.81
C TRP A 39 12.12 6.33 1.76
N THR A 40 12.76 5.83 0.71
CA THR A 40 13.08 4.39 0.60
C THR A 40 14.16 3.94 1.57
N SER A 41 14.91 4.88 2.15
CA SER A 41 16.01 4.60 3.07
C SER A 41 15.66 4.90 4.54
N LEU A 42 14.40 5.24 4.82
CA LEU A 42 13.97 5.54 6.19
C LEU A 42 14.06 4.31 7.08
N GLU A 43 14.50 4.52 8.33
CA GLU A 43 14.47 3.48 9.34
C GLU A 43 13.05 3.31 9.87
N PRO A 44 12.51 2.07 9.94
CA PRO A 44 11.16 1.84 10.46
C PRO A 44 11.13 1.95 11.98
N SER A 45 10.82 3.14 12.48
CA SER A 45 10.73 3.43 13.91
C SER A 45 9.67 4.49 14.18
N LEU A 46 9.14 4.51 15.38
CA LEU A 46 8.17 5.53 15.79
C LEU A 46 8.78 6.93 15.72
N LYS A 47 10.03 7.06 16.10
CA LYS A 47 10.77 8.33 16.03
C LYS A 47 10.82 8.85 14.59
N THR A 48 11.09 7.97 13.63
CA THR A 48 11.10 8.33 12.21
C THR A 48 9.71 8.84 11.78
N VAL A 49 8.66 8.11 12.12
CA VAL A 49 7.29 8.49 11.76
C VAL A 49 6.96 9.87 12.31
N GLU A 50 7.26 10.12 13.58
CA GLU A 50 6.95 11.40 14.22
C GLU A 50 7.76 12.57 13.65
N SER A 51 8.95 12.32 13.12
CA SER A 51 9.85 13.36 12.62
C SER A 51 9.56 13.79 11.18
N LEU A 52 8.67 13.09 10.46
CA LEU A 52 8.36 13.42 9.07
C LEU A 52 7.51 14.70 8.97
N PRO A 53 7.55 15.38 7.79
CA PRO A 53 6.87 16.67 7.63
C PRO A 53 5.36 16.53 7.38
N TRP A 54 4.62 16.04 8.37
CA TRP A 54 3.17 15.81 8.27
C TRP A 54 2.37 17.08 8.08
N GLU A 55 2.89 18.25 8.52
CA GLU A 55 2.20 19.52 8.35
C GLU A 55 2.04 19.91 6.88
N GLN A 56 2.88 19.38 6.01
CA GLN A 56 2.82 19.64 4.57
C GLN A 56 2.05 18.56 3.81
N ALA A 57 1.59 17.54 4.51
CA ALA A 57 1.01 16.37 3.88
C ALA A 57 -0.42 16.63 3.41
N GLU A 58 -0.72 16.14 2.21
CA GLU A 58 -2.06 16.11 1.64
C GLU A 58 -2.63 14.70 1.62
N GLY A 59 -1.84 13.72 2.00
CA GLY A 59 -2.21 12.33 2.10
C GLY A 59 -1.12 11.52 2.77
N LEU A 60 -1.36 10.22 2.90
CA LEU A 60 -0.50 9.28 3.59
C LEU A 60 -0.25 8.09 2.67
N GLY A 61 1.00 7.66 2.57
CA GLY A 61 1.40 6.45 1.87
C GLY A 61 2.02 5.44 2.83
N ILE A 62 1.86 4.17 2.54
CA ILE A 62 2.47 3.10 3.31
C ILE A 62 3.66 2.57 2.51
N VAL A 63 4.85 2.60 3.11
CA VAL A 63 6.06 2.01 2.51
C VAL A 63 5.93 0.50 2.59
N LEU A 64 6.09 -0.18 1.47
CA LEU A 64 5.87 -1.62 1.40
C LEU A 64 7.16 -2.41 1.59
N GLY A 65 7.02 -3.71 1.82
CA GLY A 65 8.12 -4.63 2.00
C GLY A 65 8.65 -4.68 3.42
N GLU A 66 9.93 -4.87 3.58
CA GLU A 66 10.56 -5.11 4.89
C GLU A 66 10.31 -4.00 5.91
N LYS A 67 10.20 -2.76 5.45
CA LYS A 67 10.01 -1.60 6.34
C LYS A 67 8.62 -1.55 6.97
N SER A 68 7.68 -2.32 6.47
CA SER A 68 6.32 -2.44 7.00
C SER A 68 5.97 -3.90 7.29
N ASN A 69 6.89 -4.60 7.94
CA ASN A 69 6.67 -5.98 8.37
C ASN A 69 6.34 -6.92 7.21
N SER A 70 7.08 -6.76 6.10
CA SER A 70 6.91 -7.54 4.87
C SER A 70 5.53 -7.39 4.24
N LEU A 71 4.92 -6.22 4.39
CA LEU A 71 3.64 -5.92 3.76
C LEU A 71 3.79 -5.82 2.25
N ALA A 72 2.91 -6.49 1.52
CA ALA A 72 2.80 -6.39 0.08
C ALA A 72 1.36 -6.06 -0.30
N VAL A 73 1.20 -5.41 -1.45
CA VAL A 73 -0.10 -5.03 -1.98
C VAL A 73 -0.21 -5.51 -3.41
N LEU A 74 -1.27 -6.24 -3.71
CA LEU A 74 -1.62 -6.56 -5.08
C LEU A 74 -2.57 -5.48 -5.57
N ASP A 75 -2.10 -4.69 -6.53
CA ASP A 75 -2.88 -3.61 -7.15
C ASP A 75 -3.54 -4.17 -8.41
N VAL A 76 -4.86 -4.27 -8.38
CA VAL A 76 -5.64 -4.88 -9.46
C VAL A 76 -6.54 -3.84 -10.08
N ASP A 77 -6.39 -3.61 -11.38
CA ASP A 77 -7.14 -2.61 -12.14
C ASP A 77 -8.54 -3.11 -12.59
N ASP A 78 -9.08 -4.09 -11.90
CA ASP A 78 -10.39 -4.66 -12.25
C ASP A 78 -11.05 -5.22 -11.00
N GLU A 79 -12.24 -4.72 -10.70
CA GLU A 79 -12.97 -5.12 -9.50
C GLU A 79 -13.36 -6.60 -9.51
N ALA A 80 -13.81 -7.10 -10.65
CA ALA A 80 -14.25 -8.50 -10.76
C ALA A 80 -13.06 -9.46 -10.57
N LEU A 81 -11.90 -9.13 -11.13
CA LEU A 81 -10.69 -9.95 -10.94
C LEU A 81 -10.22 -9.90 -9.48
N ALA A 82 -10.25 -8.72 -8.86
CA ALA A 82 -9.87 -8.59 -7.45
C ALA A 82 -10.75 -9.44 -6.55
N GLN A 83 -12.06 -9.42 -6.78
CA GLN A 83 -13.01 -10.26 -6.03
C GLN A 83 -12.75 -11.75 -6.26
N ALA A 84 -12.45 -12.15 -7.48
CA ALA A 84 -12.14 -13.54 -7.79
C ALA A 84 -10.87 -14.01 -7.06
N ILE A 85 -9.85 -13.13 -7.00
CA ILE A 85 -8.61 -13.43 -6.26
C ILE A 85 -8.89 -13.57 -4.76
N MET A 86 -9.73 -12.70 -4.20
CA MET A 86 -10.09 -12.77 -2.78
C MET A 86 -10.83 -14.06 -2.45
N LEU A 87 -11.78 -14.46 -3.29
CA LEU A 87 -12.52 -15.71 -3.09
C LEU A 87 -11.58 -16.91 -3.18
N TYR A 88 -10.63 -16.90 -4.10
CA TYR A 88 -9.62 -17.95 -4.20
C TYR A 88 -8.78 -18.05 -2.93
N CYS A 89 -8.33 -16.91 -2.40
CA CYS A 89 -7.53 -16.88 -1.18
C CYS A 89 -8.32 -17.41 0.01
N TRP A 90 -9.57 -17.01 0.13
CA TRP A 90 -10.45 -17.47 1.20
C TRP A 90 -10.64 -18.99 1.17
N ASP A 91 -10.96 -19.51 -0.03
CA ASP A 91 -11.30 -20.91 -0.24
C ASP A 91 -10.08 -21.84 -0.11
N ARG A 92 -8.92 -21.41 -0.60
CA ARG A 92 -7.73 -22.25 -0.74
C ARG A 92 -6.69 -22.05 0.35
N LEU A 93 -6.61 -20.83 0.89
CA LEU A 93 -5.56 -20.47 1.85
C LEU A 93 -6.09 -20.26 3.26
N ASP A 94 -7.39 -20.44 3.45
CA ASP A 94 -8.06 -20.22 4.74
C ASP A 94 -7.65 -18.87 5.35
N THR A 95 -7.57 -17.85 4.50
CA THR A 95 -7.18 -16.50 4.90
C THR A 95 -8.12 -15.49 4.24
N SER A 96 -8.35 -14.40 4.94
CA SER A 96 -9.20 -13.31 4.45
C SER A 96 -8.30 -12.08 4.22
N PRO A 97 -7.77 -11.90 3.01
CA PRO A 97 -6.95 -10.73 2.73
C PRO A 97 -7.78 -9.45 2.83
N ARG A 98 -7.15 -8.36 3.23
CA ARG A 98 -7.81 -7.07 3.35
C ARG A 98 -7.93 -6.40 1.99
N LEU A 99 -9.16 -6.08 1.62
CA LEU A 99 -9.46 -5.36 0.38
C LEU A 99 -9.68 -3.89 0.67
N VAL A 100 -9.02 -3.02 -0.11
CA VAL A 100 -9.22 -1.58 -0.02
C VAL A 100 -9.54 -1.04 -1.40
N SER A 101 -10.69 -0.38 -1.52
CA SER A 101 -11.08 0.31 -2.74
C SER A 101 -10.32 1.63 -2.84
N THR A 102 -9.76 1.90 -3.99
CA THR A 102 -9.03 3.14 -4.24
C THR A 102 -9.71 3.97 -5.32
N ALA A 103 -9.17 5.17 -5.61
CA ALA A 103 -9.70 6.01 -6.68
C ALA A 103 -9.66 5.29 -8.02
N ARG A 104 -10.60 5.60 -8.92
CA ARG A 104 -10.71 5.07 -10.29
C ARG A 104 -11.04 3.58 -10.35
N ASN A 105 -11.80 3.05 -9.38
CA ASN A 105 -12.24 1.65 -9.34
C ASN A 105 -11.08 0.65 -9.28
N ARG A 106 -9.94 1.06 -8.76
CA ARG A 106 -8.82 0.16 -8.48
C ARG A 106 -9.01 -0.46 -7.12
N LEU A 107 -8.50 -1.66 -6.96
CA LEU A 107 -8.56 -2.37 -5.69
C LEU A 107 -7.16 -2.78 -5.25
N HIS A 108 -6.89 -2.58 -3.98
CA HIS A 108 -5.66 -3.04 -3.34
C HIS A 108 -5.99 -4.23 -2.45
N ILE A 109 -5.26 -5.32 -2.62
CA ILE A 109 -5.35 -6.49 -1.74
C ILE A 109 -4.08 -6.52 -0.90
N TYR A 110 -4.21 -6.34 0.41
CA TYR A 110 -3.10 -6.27 1.34
C TYR A 110 -2.81 -7.65 1.91
N PHE A 111 -1.54 -8.04 1.94
CA PHE A 111 -1.12 -9.30 2.56
C PHE A 111 0.31 -9.18 3.08
N GLN A 112 0.69 -10.10 3.97
CA GLN A 112 2.02 -10.13 4.53
C GLN A 112 2.83 -11.25 3.88
N GLU A 113 4.01 -10.92 3.36
CA GLU A 113 4.96 -11.92 2.89
C GLU A 113 5.87 -12.31 4.05
N ILE A 114 5.88 -13.59 4.40
CA ILE A 114 6.62 -14.06 5.58
C ILE A 114 8.01 -14.56 5.22
N ASP A 115 8.15 -15.30 4.13
CA ASP A 115 9.38 -16.04 3.84
C ASP A 115 10.27 -15.43 2.77
N TYR A 116 9.71 -14.69 1.82
CA TYR A 116 10.47 -14.18 0.67
C TYR A 116 10.01 -12.77 0.32
N PRO A 117 10.75 -11.73 0.76
CA PRO A 117 10.44 -10.37 0.30
C PRO A 117 10.65 -10.29 -1.21
N SER A 118 9.56 -10.12 -1.94
CA SER A 118 9.58 -10.09 -3.39
C SER A 118 9.88 -8.68 -3.91
N PRO A 119 10.58 -8.56 -5.04
CA PRO A 119 10.62 -7.28 -5.75
C PRO A 119 9.25 -6.97 -6.33
N SER A 120 8.98 -5.68 -6.56
CA SER A 120 7.75 -5.27 -7.23
C SER A 120 7.76 -5.75 -8.67
N SER A 121 6.59 -6.16 -9.17
CA SER A 121 6.43 -6.62 -10.55
C SER A 121 5.07 -6.22 -11.09
N LYS A 122 4.99 -6.00 -12.40
CA LYS A 122 3.77 -5.57 -13.08
C LYS A 122 3.52 -6.48 -14.27
N GLN A 123 2.29 -6.95 -14.41
CA GLN A 123 1.90 -7.84 -15.51
C GLN A 123 0.54 -7.46 -16.05
N ILE A 124 0.34 -7.75 -17.34
CA ILE A 124 -0.96 -7.64 -17.99
C ILE A 124 -1.51 -9.04 -18.14
N VAL A 125 -2.68 -9.29 -17.57
CA VAL A 125 -3.34 -10.60 -17.64
C VAL A 125 -4.66 -10.48 -18.40
N LYS A 126 -5.08 -11.57 -19.04
CA LYS A 126 -6.40 -11.63 -19.67
C LYS A 126 -7.41 -12.19 -18.69
N PHE A 127 -8.49 -11.45 -18.49
CA PHE A 127 -9.57 -11.87 -17.61
C PHE A 127 -10.90 -11.49 -18.25
N ASP A 128 -11.77 -12.47 -18.45
CA ASP A 128 -13.10 -12.30 -19.02
C ASP A 128 -13.06 -11.55 -20.37
N GLY A 129 -12.12 -11.95 -21.24
CA GLY A 129 -11.98 -11.39 -22.58
C GLY A 129 -11.34 -10.02 -22.66
N ARG A 130 -10.86 -9.46 -21.55
CA ARG A 130 -10.20 -8.16 -21.52
C ARG A 130 -8.80 -8.23 -20.88
N GLU A 131 -7.98 -7.24 -21.17
CA GLU A 131 -6.66 -7.12 -20.57
C GLU A 131 -6.75 -6.31 -19.28
N VAL A 132 -6.18 -6.86 -18.20
CA VAL A 132 -6.16 -6.21 -16.88
C VAL A 132 -4.73 -6.10 -16.39
N THR A 133 -4.37 -4.93 -15.90
CA THR A 133 -3.06 -4.71 -15.28
C THR A 133 -3.12 -5.14 -13.82
N VAL A 134 -2.18 -5.99 -13.43
CA VAL A 134 -1.99 -6.44 -12.05
C VAL A 134 -0.56 -6.14 -11.64
N GLU A 135 -0.40 -5.42 -10.55
CA GLU A 135 0.92 -5.04 -10.04
C GLU A 135 1.11 -5.53 -8.62
N LEU A 136 2.16 -6.32 -8.40
CA LEU A 136 2.62 -6.66 -7.06
C LEU A 136 3.52 -5.54 -6.58
N LYS A 137 3.10 -4.82 -5.55
CA LYS A 137 3.89 -3.77 -4.90
C LYS A 137 4.47 -4.31 -3.61
N ALA A 138 5.78 -4.27 -3.49
CA ALA A 138 6.52 -4.81 -2.36
C ALA A 138 7.73 -3.92 -2.06
N ASN A 139 8.91 -4.49 -1.82
CA ASN A 139 10.11 -3.71 -1.49
C ASN A 139 10.37 -2.59 -2.50
N GLY A 140 10.69 -1.39 -1.99
CA GLY A 140 11.04 -0.23 -2.82
C GLY A 140 9.86 0.56 -3.35
N THR A 141 8.63 0.23 -2.95
CA THR A 141 7.43 0.94 -3.37
C THR A 141 6.63 1.46 -2.17
N GLN A 142 5.62 2.26 -2.45
CA GLN A 142 4.65 2.72 -1.45
C GLN A 142 3.25 2.72 -2.06
N VAL A 143 2.25 2.71 -1.21
CA VAL A 143 0.85 2.78 -1.61
C VAL A 143 0.14 3.86 -0.81
N ALA A 144 -0.64 4.64 -1.51
CA ALA A 144 -1.42 5.73 -0.89
C ALA A 144 -2.67 5.23 -0.17
#